data_599153675b9aa3917db3a612ecab319f
#
_entry.id   599153675b9aa3917db3a612ecab319f
#
_cell.length_a   1.000
_cell.length_b   1.000
_cell.length_c   1.000
_cell.angle_alpha   90.00
_cell.angle_beta   90.00
_cell.angle_gamma   90.00
#
_symmetry.space_group_name_H-M   'P 1'
#
loop_
_entity.id
_entity.type
_entity.pdbx_description
1 polymer ?
#
loop_
_entity_poly.entity_id
_entity_poly.type
_entity_poly.pdbx_seq_one_letter_code
_entity_poly.pdbx_strand_id
1 'polypeptide(L)'
;MRTVSTEQVGYFAPDSIVARLHSDPALIVGGIRALMEQALHPVAMAGVAKYSDFRDDAWGRLRRTGEYVALVTYGPRAEVDAAAERVRTIHQRLGLDTQEELLWVHTSMVDSFIDVARRSGMSLSDGDIDDYLEQMVRFAELVGIESSSVPASYHALHSYMEEIQPKLAITAEAKRTSLFLTFPPMSPLLRFATPATALWASVASLAAAALPGWAREMYGWPSIPGHDRLTDRALIAFRDNALRLPEVMRLSPYLRAKRAEAEHAS
;
A
#
# COMPACT_ATOMS: atom_id res chain seq x y z
N MET A 1 20.69 16.81 -29.16
CA MET A 1 20.30 16.82 -27.75
C MET A 1 18.80 17.11 -27.71
N ARG A 2 17.93 16.12 -27.52
CA ARG A 2 16.48 16.35 -27.34
C ARG A 2 16.32 16.92 -25.93
N THR A 3 15.84 18.13 -25.82
CA THR A 3 15.37 18.71 -24.55
C THR A 3 14.19 17.87 -24.10
N VAL A 4 14.37 17.07 -23.05
CA VAL A 4 13.27 16.39 -22.37
C VAL A 4 12.37 17.48 -21.80
N SER A 5 11.11 17.52 -22.23
CA SER A 5 10.12 18.45 -21.68
C SER A 5 9.93 18.15 -20.22
N THR A 6 9.81 19.17 -19.36
CA THR A 6 9.51 19.01 -17.92
C THR A 6 8.22 18.25 -17.65
N GLU A 7 7.32 18.15 -18.64
CA GLU A 7 6.08 17.34 -18.58
C GLU A 7 6.32 15.84 -18.72
N GLN A 8 7.47 15.41 -19.25
CA GLN A 8 7.86 14.00 -19.40
C GLN A 8 8.55 13.46 -18.14
N VAL A 9 8.96 14.31 -17.21
CA VAL A 9 9.59 13.91 -15.94
C VAL A 9 8.51 13.62 -14.91
N GLY A 10 8.66 12.52 -14.18
CA GLY A 10 7.77 12.15 -13.07
C GLY A 10 7.89 13.05 -11.84
N TYR A 11 7.10 12.79 -10.81
CA TYR A 11 7.22 13.45 -9.52
C TYR A 11 8.39 12.93 -8.69
N PHE A 12 8.76 11.68 -8.88
CA PHE A 12 9.86 11.02 -8.17
C PHE A 12 10.94 10.61 -9.16
N ALA A 13 12.19 10.79 -8.76
CA ALA A 13 13.31 10.31 -9.54
C ALA A 13 13.34 8.76 -9.57
N PRO A 14 13.81 8.12 -10.66
CA PRO A 14 13.85 6.65 -10.75
C PRO A 14 14.69 5.97 -9.67
N ASP A 15 15.66 6.68 -9.10
CA ASP A 15 16.56 6.25 -8.02
C ASP A 15 16.11 6.74 -6.63
N SER A 16 14.98 7.44 -6.54
CA SER A 16 14.44 7.95 -5.28
C SER A 16 14.12 6.83 -4.29
N ILE A 17 14.05 7.17 -3.00
CA ILE A 17 13.65 6.20 -1.97
C ILE A 17 12.22 5.69 -2.21
N VAL A 18 11.31 6.51 -2.73
CA VAL A 18 9.96 6.11 -3.12
C VAL A 18 10.02 5.04 -4.23
N ALA A 19 10.81 5.26 -5.28
CA ALA A 19 10.96 4.30 -6.37
C ALA A 19 11.58 2.98 -5.89
N ARG A 20 12.63 3.05 -5.04
CA ARG A 20 13.28 1.88 -4.44
C ARG A 20 12.30 1.05 -3.62
N LEU A 21 11.53 1.70 -2.75
CA LEU A 21 10.61 1.03 -1.83
C LEU A 21 9.42 0.46 -2.60
N HIS A 22 8.84 1.23 -3.52
CA HIS A 22 7.66 0.81 -4.29
C HIS A 22 7.94 -0.29 -5.33
N SER A 23 9.21 -0.55 -5.68
CA SER A 23 9.61 -1.68 -6.53
C SER A 23 9.99 -2.94 -5.76
N ASP A 24 10.08 -2.89 -4.44
CA ASP A 24 10.44 -4.06 -3.64
C ASP A 24 9.30 -5.09 -3.60
N PRO A 25 9.59 -6.38 -3.79
CA PRO A 25 8.55 -7.42 -3.78
C PRO A 25 7.83 -7.57 -2.44
N ALA A 26 8.42 -7.16 -1.33
CA ALA A 26 7.76 -7.17 -0.03
C ALA A 26 6.57 -6.21 0.04
N LEU A 27 6.50 -5.24 -0.88
CA LEU A 27 5.43 -4.25 -0.91
C LEU A 27 4.04 -4.87 -1.09
N ILE A 28 3.92 -6.04 -1.72
CA ILE A 28 2.63 -6.74 -1.81
C ILE A 28 2.09 -7.10 -0.42
N VAL A 29 2.97 -7.52 0.49
CA VAL A 29 2.61 -7.79 1.89
C VAL A 29 2.23 -6.49 2.60
N GLY A 30 3.02 -5.42 2.40
CA GLY A 30 2.72 -4.08 2.93
C GLY A 30 1.38 -3.53 2.45
N GLY A 31 1.05 -3.71 1.18
CA GLY A 31 -0.24 -3.29 0.63
C GLY A 31 -1.43 -4.03 1.23
N ILE A 32 -1.34 -5.35 1.44
CA ILE A 32 -2.41 -6.11 2.11
C ILE A 32 -2.51 -5.74 3.59
N ARG A 33 -1.36 -5.54 4.28
CA ARG A 33 -1.33 -5.02 5.66
C ARG A 33 -2.05 -3.67 5.74
N ALA A 34 -1.72 -2.74 4.85
CA ALA A 34 -2.38 -1.43 4.78
C ALA A 34 -3.90 -1.53 4.62
N LEU A 35 -4.38 -2.39 3.73
CA LEU A 35 -5.82 -2.58 3.53
C LEU A 35 -6.52 -3.14 4.78
N MET A 36 -5.87 -4.04 5.51
CA MET A 36 -6.39 -4.55 6.78
C MET A 36 -6.42 -3.44 7.84
N GLU A 37 -5.39 -2.62 7.91
CA GLU A 37 -5.31 -1.50 8.85
C GLU A 37 -6.33 -0.41 8.52
N GLN A 38 -6.46 -0.03 7.24
CA GLN A 38 -7.44 0.93 6.75
C GLN A 38 -8.87 0.53 7.12
N ALA A 39 -9.18 -0.76 7.08
CA ALA A 39 -10.51 -1.28 7.42
C ALA A 39 -10.91 -1.06 8.89
N LEU A 40 -9.97 -0.74 9.78
CA LEU A 40 -10.24 -0.43 11.19
C LEU A 40 -10.82 0.97 11.41
N HIS A 41 -10.80 1.87 10.41
CA HIS A 41 -11.46 3.16 10.53
C HIS A 41 -12.95 3.02 10.13
N PRO A 42 -13.91 3.14 11.08
CA PRO A 42 -15.31 2.79 10.82
C PRO A 42 -15.94 3.59 9.68
N VAL A 43 -15.66 4.91 9.61
CA VAL A 43 -16.24 5.80 8.60
C VAL A 43 -15.65 5.51 7.23
N ALA A 44 -14.32 5.41 7.12
CA ALA A 44 -13.65 5.07 5.87
C ALA A 44 -14.12 3.70 5.34
N MET A 45 -14.24 2.70 6.23
CA MET A 45 -14.69 1.36 5.86
C MET A 45 -16.18 1.34 5.43
N ALA A 46 -17.04 2.10 6.10
CA ALA A 46 -18.45 2.23 5.71
C ALA A 46 -18.59 2.82 4.30
N GLY A 47 -17.80 3.86 3.97
CA GLY A 47 -17.73 4.43 2.63
C GLY A 47 -17.29 3.42 1.58
N VAL A 48 -16.22 2.69 1.86
CA VAL A 48 -15.74 1.59 1.00
C VAL A 48 -16.81 0.51 0.80
N ALA A 49 -17.49 0.09 1.86
CA ALA A 49 -18.52 -0.96 1.80
C ALA A 49 -19.76 -0.53 1.00
N LYS A 50 -20.11 0.77 1.04
CA LYS A 50 -21.29 1.31 0.37
C LYS A 50 -21.07 1.53 -1.13
N TYR A 51 -19.90 2.03 -1.53
CA TYR A 51 -19.67 2.57 -2.88
C TYR A 51 -18.69 1.77 -3.70
N SER A 52 -18.09 0.75 -3.14
CA SER A 52 -17.10 -0.05 -3.83
C SER A 52 -17.71 -1.37 -4.28
N ASP A 53 -17.48 -1.72 -5.55
CA ASP A 53 -17.70 -3.07 -6.09
C ASP A 53 -16.73 -4.09 -5.48
N PHE A 54 -16.36 -3.85 -4.21
CA PHE A 54 -15.42 -4.65 -3.44
C PHE A 54 -15.81 -6.14 -3.43
N ARG A 55 -17.11 -6.43 -3.48
CA ARG A 55 -17.62 -7.81 -3.49
C ARG A 55 -17.60 -8.42 -4.89
N ASP A 56 -17.79 -7.61 -5.92
CA ASP A 56 -17.98 -8.09 -7.29
C ASP A 56 -16.69 -8.02 -8.11
N ASP A 57 -15.77 -7.05 -7.83
CA ASP A 57 -14.50 -6.89 -8.53
C ASP A 57 -13.33 -6.54 -7.60
N ALA A 58 -13.08 -7.36 -6.61
CA ALA A 58 -11.98 -7.13 -5.67
C ALA A 58 -10.60 -7.18 -6.30
N TRP A 59 -10.37 -8.13 -7.18
CA TRP A 59 -9.12 -8.24 -7.91
C TRP A 59 -8.88 -7.03 -8.80
N GLY A 60 -9.90 -6.56 -9.50
CA GLY A 60 -9.82 -5.36 -10.31
C GLY A 60 -9.53 -4.12 -9.47
N ARG A 61 -10.13 -4.02 -8.26
CA ARG A 61 -9.84 -2.94 -7.34
C ARG A 61 -8.40 -2.95 -6.84
N LEU A 62 -7.92 -4.10 -6.37
CA LEU A 62 -6.53 -4.25 -5.91
C LEU A 62 -5.55 -3.90 -7.03
N ARG A 63 -5.82 -4.38 -8.24
CA ARG A 63 -5.04 -4.06 -9.43
C ARG A 63 -5.05 -2.56 -9.73
N ARG A 64 -6.22 -1.91 -9.77
CA ARG A 64 -6.32 -0.45 -10.01
C ARG A 64 -5.59 0.38 -8.96
N THR A 65 -5.64 -0.03 -7.69
CA THR A 65 -4.88 0.62 -6.62
C THR A 65 -3.37 0.47 -6.84
N GLY A 66 -2.89 -0.72 -7.15
CA GLY A 66 -1.48 -0.96 -7.45
C GLY A 66 -1.01 -0.23 -8.70
N GLU A 67 -1.84 -0.16 -9.75
CA GLU A 67 -1.56 0.60 -10.98
C GLU A 67 -1.49 2.12 -10.69
N TYR A 68 -2.37 2.65 -9.82
CA TYR A 68 -2.30 4.05 -9.41
C TYR A 68 -1.02 4.36 -8.63
N VAL A 69 -0.63 3.51 -7.66
CA VAL A 69 0.64 3.66 -6.94
C VAL A 69 1.83 3.62 -7.91
N ALA A 70 1.84 2.68 -8.85
CA ALA A 70 2.89 2.58 -9.86
C ALA A 70 2.93 3.80 -10.79
N LEU A 71 1.76 4.30 -11.21
CA LEU A 71 1.66 5.49 -12.05
C LEU A 71 2.20 6.73 -11.33
N VAL A 72 1.80 6.95 -10.07
CA VAL A 72 2.28 8.11 -9.29
C VAL A 72 3.80 8.02 -9.06
N THR A 73 4.32 6.81 -8.87
CA THR A 73 5.75 6.59 -8.63
C THR A 73 6.61 6.81 -9.87
N TYR A 74 6.17 6.33 -11.04
CA TYR A 74 7.01 6.26 -12.24
C TYR A 74 6.45 7.01 -13.45
N GLY A 75 5.19 7.43 -13.41
CA GLY A 75 4.54 8.05 -14.56
C GLY A 75 4.96 9.50 -14.78
N PRO A 76 4.84 10.00 -16.02
CA PRO A 76 5.02 11.40 -16.31
C PRO A 76 3.96 12.25 -15.63
N ARG A 77 4.33 13.46 -15.21
CA ARG A 77 3.46 14.36 -14.40
C ARG A 77 2.09 14.56 -15.01
N ALA A 78 2.00 14.78 -16.31
CA ALA A 78 0.71 14.98 -16.98
C ALA A 78 -0.26 13.79 -16.83
N GLU A 79 0.25 12.56 -16.92
CA GLU A 79 -0.57 11.35 -16.70
C GLU A 79 -0.97 11.20 -15.22
N VAL A 80 -0.04 11.49 -14.31
CA VAL A 80 -0.27 11.44 -12.86
C VAL A 80 -1.33 12.46 -12.47
N ASP A 81 -1.22 13.72 -12.92
CA ASP A 81 -2.16 14.78 -12.61
C ASP A 81 -3.57 14.46 -13.13
N ALA A 82 -3.68 13.94 -14.36
CA ALA A 82 -4.95 13.50 -14.92
C ALA A 82 -5.57 12.33 -14.15
N ALA A 83 -4.75 11.39 -13.65
CA ALA A 83 -5.23 10.28 -12.83
C ALA A 83 -5.65 10.75 -11.43
N ALA A 84 -4.87 11.64 -10.82
CA ALA A 84 -5.16 12.24 -9.52
C ALA A 84 -6.49 13.02 -9.55
N GLU A 85 -6.71 13.84 -10.60
CA GLU A 85 -7.97 14.56 -10.78
C GLU A 85 -9.18 13.61 -10.88
N ARG A 86 -9.03 12.52 -11.63
CA ARG A 86 -10.09 11.49 -11.69
C ARG A 86 -10.38 10.87 -10.32
N VAL A 87 -9.33 10.57 -9.53
CA VAL A 87 -9.48 10.01 -8.18
C VAL A 87 -10.19 11.01 -7.28
N ARG A 88 -9.76 12.27 -7.24
CA ARG A 88 -10.44 13.34 -6.45
C ARG A 88 -11.90 13.48 -6.85
N THR A 89 -12.19 13.53 -8.14
CA THR A 89 -13.58 13.63 -8.65
C THR A 89 -14.44 12.45 -8.20
N ILE A 90 -13.90 11.24 -8.21
CA ILE A 90 -14.60 10.04 -7.72
C ILE A 90 -14.86 10.15 -6.22
N HIS A 91 -13.84 10.51 -5.42
CA HIS A 91 -13.96 10.65 -3.97
C HIS A 91 -15.05 11.70 -3.62
N GLN A 92 -15.03 12.88 -4.25
CA GLN A 92 -16.02 13.92 -4.06
C GLN A 92 -17.44 13.45 -4.36
N ARG A 93 -17.65 12.78 -5.51
CA ARG A 93 -18.97 12.24 -5.90
C ARG A 93 -19.50 11.22 -4.92
N LEU A 94 -18.61 10.49 -4.27
CA LEU A 94 -18.95 9.45 -3.30
C LEU A 94 -19.01 9.96 -1.86
N GLY A 95 -18.60 11.21 -1.60
CA GLY A 95 -18.46 11.77 -0.26
C GLY A 95 -17.39 11.06 0.57
N LEU A 96 -16.27 10.68 -0.08
CA LEU A 96 -15.12 9.98 0.52
C LEU A 96 -13.87 10.88 0.47
N ASP A 97 -14.06 12.18 0.57
CA ASP A 97 -13.04 13.21 0.40
C ASP A 97 -12.77 14.01 1.68
N THR A 98 -13.18 13.50 2.84
CA THR A 98 -12.83 14.17 4.10
C THR A 98 -11.36 14.03 4.41
N GLN A 99 -10.75 15.07 4.97
CA GLN A 99 -9.32 15.08 5.25
C GLN A 99 -8.92 13.96 6.22
N GLU A 100 -9.76 13.63 7.20
CA GLU A 100 -9.47 12.61 8.20
C GLU A 100 -9.38 11.21 7.55
N GLU A 101 -10.36 10.82 6.73
CA GLU A 101 -10.35 9.50 6.11
C GLU A 101 -9.24 9.38 5.05
N LEU A 102 -9.03 10.41 4.24
CA LEU A 102 -7.96 10.43 3.25
C LEU A 102 -6.58 10.32 3.92
N LEU A 103 -6.37 11.10 5.00
CA LEU A 103 -5.13 11.07 5.76
C LEU A 103 -4.89 9.71 6.40
N TRP A 104 -5.93 9.09 6.98
CA TRP A 104 -5.84 7.73 7.52
C TRP A 104 -5.43 6.70 6.47
N VAL A 105 -6.09 6.72 5.32
CA VAL A 105 -5.76 5.80 4.21
C VAL A 105 -4.33 5.98 3.73
N HIS A 106 -3.86 7.22 3.63
CA HIS A 106 -2.50 7.54 3.24
C HIS A 106 -1.48 7.09 4.30
N THR A 107 -1.67 7.48 5.55
CA THR A 107 -0.69 7.20 6.62
C THR A 107 -0.59 5.73 6.96
N SER A 108 -1.69 4.99 6.97
CA SER A 108 -1.67 3.53 7.16
C SER A 108 -0.97 2.80 6.00
N MET A 109 -1.06 3.31 4.77
CA MET A 109 -0.30 2.79 3.63
C MET A 109 1.19 3.04 3.82
N VAL A 110 1.58 4.26 4.15
CA VAL A 110 2.98 4.67 4.35
C VAL A 110 3.62 3.90 5.51
N ASP A 111 2.93 3.82 6.66
CA ASP A 111 3.36 3.02 7.82
C ASP A 111 3.58 1.55 7.44
N SER A 112 2.60 0.96 6.74
CA SER A 112 2.68 -0.44 6.31
C SER A 112 3.85 -0.71 5.37
N PHE A 113 4.14 0.22 4.48
CA PHE A 113 5.24 0.09 3.54
C PHE A 113 6.60 0.18 4.23
N ILE A 114 6.78 1.14 5.13
CA ILE A 114 8.01 1.30 5.93
C ILE A 114 8.23 0.08 6.83
N ASP A 115 7.21 -0.32 7.61
CA ASP A 115 7.31 -1.43 8.56
C ASP A 115 7.69 -2.73 7.86
N VAL A 116 6.95 -3.09 6.79
CA VAL A 116 7.22 -4.33 6.05
C VAL A 116 8.58 -4.29 5.35
N ALA A 117 8.98 -3.16 4.77
CA ALA A 117 10.28 -3.01 4.13
C ALA A 117 11.43 -3.23 5.15
N ARG A 118 11.38 -2.58 6.32
CA ARG A 118 12.36 -2.75 7.40
C ARG A 118 12.42 -4.19 7.89
N ARG A 119 11.27 -4.74 8.27
CA ARG A 119 11.16 -6.10 8.83
C ARG A 119 11.50 -7.20 7.84
N SER A 120 11.36 -6.94 6.54
CA SER A 120 11.79 -7.86 5.48
C SER A 120 13.29 -7.79 5.15
N GLY A 121 14.05 -6.97 5.87
CA GLY A 121 15.51 -6.85 5.70
C GLY A 121 15.93 -5.92 4.56
N MET A 122 15.06 -5.01 4.11
CA MET A 122 15.48 -3.92 3.24
C MET A 122 16.37 -2.96 4.03
N SER A 123 17.53 -2.62 3.47
CA SER A 123 18.44 -1.65 4.11
C SER A 123 17.85 -0.25 4.00
N LEU A 124 17.30 0.25 5.10
CA LEU A 124 16.74 1.60 5.26
C LEU A 124 17.37 2.23 6.49
N SER A 125 18.07 3.34 6.31
CA SER A 125 18.48 4.22 7.40
C SER A 125 17.31 5.05 7.92
N ASP A 126 17.44 5.65 9.08
CA ASP A 126 16.42 6.59 9.59
C ASP A 126 16.27 7.80 8.65
N GLY A 127 17.38 8.26 8.03
CA GLY A 127 17.33 9.30 6.99
C GLY A 127 16.56 8.85 5.74
N ASP A 128 16.73 7.60 5.27
CA ASP A 128 15.93 7.07 4.14
C ASP A 128 14.43 7.09 4.46
N ILE A 129 14.07 6.86 5.73
CA ILE A 129 12.66 6.86 6.14
C ILE A 129 12.08 8.27 6.17
N ASP A 130 12.81 9.23 6.71
CA ASP A 130 12.37 10.63 6.73
C ASP A 130 12.30 11.18 5.29
N ASP A 131 13.28 10.89 4.44
CA ASP A 131 13.26 11.24 3.01
C ASP A 131 12.05 10.62 2.28
N TYR A 132 11.71 9.37 2.60
CA TYR A 132 10.52 8.72 2.06
C TYR A 132 9.23 9.43 2.50
N LEU A 133 9.10 9.75 3.77
CA LEU A 133 7.95 10.44 4.33
C LEU A 133 7.77 11.84 3.74
N GLU A 134 8.87 12.60 3.60
CA GLU A 134 8.86 13.92 2.97
C GLU A 134 8.37 13.83 1.51
N GLN A 135 8.89 12.86 0.75
CA GLN A 135 8.45 12.64 -0.64
C GLN A 135 6.99 12.19 -0.71
N MET A 136 6.51 11.39 0.25
CA MET A 136 5.13 10.91 0.29
C MET A 136 4.11 12.01 0.63
N VAL A 137 4.53 13.17 1.14
CA VAL A 137 3.67 14.37 1.21
C VAL A 137 3.13 14.73 -0.18
N ARG A 138 3.97 14.66 -1.22
CA ARG A 138 3.52 14.92 -2.59
C ARG A 138 2.48 13.90 -3.08
N PHE A 139 2.64 12.64 -2.70
CA PHE A 139 1.65 11.60 -3.00
C PHE A 139 0.28 11.93 -2.36
N ALA A 140 0.28 12.40 -1.11
CA ALA A 140 -0.92 12.80 -0.38
C ALA A 140 -1.63 14.01 -1.03
N GLU A 141 -0.88 15.03 -1.43
CA GLU A 141 -1.42 16.21 -2.15
C GLU A 141 -2.17 15.81 -3.42
N LEU A 142 -1.64 14.85 -4.17
CA LEU A 142 -2.25 14.36 -5.41
C LEU A 142 -3.67 13.79 -5.19
N VAL A 143 -3.94 13.21 -4.04
CA VAL A 143 -5.29 12.71 -3.70
C VAL A 143 -6.16 13.72 -2.94
N GLY A 144 -5.64 14.94 -2.70
CA GLY A 144 -6.41 16.05 -2.12
C GLY A 144 -6.22 16.24 -0.61
N ILE A 145 -5.15 15.68 -0.03
CA ILE A 145 -4.81 15.91 1.38
C ILE A 145 -3.99 17.20 1.50
N GLU A 146 -4.30 18.01 2.51
CA GLU A 146 -3.52 19.21 2.81
C GLU A 146 -2.12 18.81 3.29
N SER A 147 -1.07 19.33 2.64
CA SER A 147 0.32 18.97 2.92
C SER A 147 0.74 19.22 4.38
N SER A 148 0.22 20.28 4.98
CA SER A 148 0.49 20.61 6.41
C SER A 148 -0.03 19.57 7.40
N SER A 149 -0.97 18.73 7.00
CA SER A 149 -1.55 17.67 7.83
C SER A 149 -0.80 16.34 7.69
N VAL A 150 0.04 16.19 6.66
CA VAL A 150 0.71 14.93 6.36
C VAL A 150 1.96 14.76 7.21
N PRO A 151 2.12 13.65 7.97
CA PRO A 151 3.35 13.38 8.68
C PRO A 151 4.55 13.25 7.73
N ALA A 152 5.51 14.17 7.84
CA ALA A 152 6.69 14.25 6.98
C ALA A 152 7.97 13.72 7.67
N SER A 153 7.87 13.08 8.84
CA SER A 153 8.96 12.42 9.54
C SER A 153 8.47 11.17 10.28
N TYR A 154 9.39 10.27 10.59
CA TYR A 154 9.04 9.03 11.30
C TYR A 154 8.42 9.30 12.67
N HIS A 155 8.93 10.30 13.38
CA HIS A 155 8.36 10.73 14.66
C HIS A 155 6.91 11.24 14.50
N ALA A 156 6.66 12.10 13.51
CA ALA A 156 5.32 12.63 13.24
C ALA A 156 4.34 11.52 12.83
N LEU A 157 4.78 10.57 12.00
CA LEU A 157 3.97 9.41 11.62
C LEU A 157 3.60 8.58 12.84
N HIS A 158 4.55 8.30 13.72
CA HIS A 158 4.32 7.50 14.93
C HIS A 158 3.32 8.19 15.86
N SER A 159 3.48 9.50 16.09
CA SER A 159 2.54 10.29 16.88
C SER A 159 1.13 10.25 16.31
N TYR A 160 0.99 10.43 15.00
CA TYR A 160 -0.32 10.32 14.33
C TYR A 160 -0.95 8.93 14.50
N MET A 161 -0.15 7.86 14.33
CA MET A 161 -0.63 6.48 14.48
C MET A 161 -1.08 6.17 15.92
N GLU A 162 -0.51 6.80 16.94
CA GLU A 162 -0.97 6.71 18.31
C GLU A 162 -2.25 7.53 18.55
N GLU A 163 -2.30 8.75 18.05
CA GLU A 163 -3.44 9.68 18.23
C GLU A 163 -4.72 9.19 17.56
N ILE A 164 -4.64 8.48 16.44
CA ILE A 164 -5.81 8.00 15.71
C ILE A 164 -6.46 6.77 16.35
N GLN A 165 -5.71 5.96 17.15
CA GLN A 165 -6.20 4.69 17.69
C GLN A 165 -7.55 4.77 18.42
N PRO A 166 -7.87 5.80 19.22
CA PRO A 166 -9.17 5.92 19.87
C PRO A 166 -10.37 6.02 18.91
N LYS A 167 -10.13 6.39 17.64
CA LYS A 167 -11.15 6.49 16.59
C LYS A 167 -11.32 5.19 15.81
N LEU A 168 -10.40 4.24 15.98
CA LEU A 168 -10.42 2.96 15.28
C LEU A 168 -11.29 1.96 16.01
N ALA A 169 -11.99 1.11 15.26
CA ALA A 169 -12.82 0.06 15.81
C ALA A 169 -12.97 -1.10 14.83
N ILE A 170 -13.09 -2.30 15.38
CA ILE A 170 -13.43 -3.48 14.59
C ILE A 170 -14.93 -3.51 14.28
N THR A 171 -15.29 -3.34 13.02
CA THR A 171 -16.68 -3.43 12.54
C THR A 171 -16.93 -4.77 11.88
N ALA A 172 -18.20 -5.09 11.61
CA ALA A 172 -18.55 -6.28 10.83
C ALA A 172 -17.95 -6.22 9.41
N GLU A 173 -17.88 -5.02 8.83
CA GLU A 173 -17.29 -4.76 7.53
C GLU A 173 -15.77 -4.98 7.57
N ALA A 174 -15.06 -4.51 8.60
CA ALA A 174 -13.64 -4.75 8.78
C ALA A 174 -13.31 -6.25 8.88
N LYS A 175 -14.10 -7.03 9.64
CA LYS A 175 -13.97 -8.50 9.74
C LYS A 175 -14.18 -9.18 8.39
N ARG A 176 -15.22 -8.77 7.65
CA ARG A 176 -15.49 -9.32 6.30
C ARG A 176 -14.37 -8.99 5.33
N THR A 177 -13.86 -7.76 5.40
CA THR A 177 -12.74 -7.31 4.54
C THR A 177 -11.48 -8.11 4.81
N SER A 178 -11.10 -8.32 6.07
CA SER A 178 -9.93 -9.11 6.42
C SER A 178 -10.06 -10.57 5.95
N LEU A 179 -11.25 -11.18 6.14
CA LEU A 179 -11.53 -12.52 5.64
C LEU A 179 -11.45 -12.58 4.11
N PHE A 180 -12.00 -11.58 3.44
CA PHE A 180 -11.98 -11.47 2.00
C PHE A 180 -10.55 -11.27 1.46
N LEU A 181 -9.74 -10.42 2.10
CA LEU A 181 -8.33 -10.23 1.73
C LEU A 181 -7.52 -11.53 1.91
N THR A 182 -7.88 -12.35 2.89
CA THR A 182 -7.22 -13.64 3.12
C THR A 182 -7.69 -14.72 2.14
N PHE A 183 -8.98 -14.75 1.83
CA PHE A 183 -9.62 -15.75 0.96
C PHE A 183 -10.47 -15.08 -0.14
N PRO A 184 -9.84 -14.34 -1.07
CA PRO A 184 -10.59 -13.68 -2.11
C PRO A 184 -11.26 -14.68 -3.05
N PRO A 185 -12.38 -14.31 -3.71
CA PRO A 185 -13.01 -15.15 -4.69
C PRO A 185 -12.05 -15.40 -5.86
N MET A 186 -11.82 -16.67 -6.15
CA MET A 186 -11.03 -17.12 -7.29
C MET A 186 -11.89 -18.02 -8.16
N SER A 187 -11.65 -18.01 -9.47
CA SER A 187 -12.30 -18.96 -10.37
C SER A 187 -11.99 -20.40 -9.94
N PRO A 188 -12.89 -21.37 -10.16
CA PRO A 188 -12.64 -22.76 -9.79
C PRO A 188 -11.33 -23.32 -10.36
N LEU A 189 -10.98 -22.93 -11.58
CA LEU A 189 -9.72 -23.34 -12.21
C LEU A 189 -8.51 -22.82 -11.42
N LEU A 190 -8.46 -21.54 -11.08
CA LEU A 190 -7.35 -20.98 -10.28
C LEU A 190 -7.31 -21.60 -8.89
N ARG A 191 -8.49 -21.80 -8.26
CA ARG A 191 -8.59 -22.30 -6.88
C ARG A 191 -8.11 -23.76 -6.74
N PHE A 192 -8.43 -24.62 -7.70
CA PHE A 192 -8.21 -26.07 -7.56
C PHE A 192 -7.12 -26.62 -8.48
N ALA A 193 -6.79 -25.95 -9.57
CA ALA A 193 -5.81 -26.42 -10.53
C ALA A 193 -4.44 -25.73 -10.43
N THR A 194 -4.31 -24.72 -9.55
CA THR A 194 -3.04 -23.97 -9.37
C THR A 194 -2.73 -23.72 -7.89
N PRO A 195 -1.46 -23.46 -7.51
CA PRO A 195 -1.11 -23.07 -6.16
C PRO A 195 -1.50 -21.62 -5.80
N ALA A 196 -2.22 -20.91 -6.67
CA ALA A 196 -2.50 -19.48 -6.51
C ALA A 196 -3.22 -19.15 -5.18
N THR A 197 -4.19 -19.98 -4.78
CA THR A 197 -4.91 -19.80 -3.50
C THR A 197 -3.98 -19.93 -2.30
N ALA A 198 -3.11 -20.94 -2.30
CA ALA A 198 -2.16 -21.16 -1.19
C ALA A 198 -1.11 -20.04 -1.14
N LEU A 199 -0.60 -19.62 -2.29
CA LEU A 199 0.36 -18.51 -2.37
C LEU A 199 -0.26 -17.20 -1.88
N TRP A 200 -1.47 -16.89 -2.33
CA TRP A 200 -2.17 -15.70 -1.87
C TRP A 200 -2.47 -15.74 -0.38
N ALA A 201 -3.01 -16.85 0.12
CA ALA A 201 -3.28 -17.02 1.55
C ALA A 201 -2.02 -16.87 2.40
N SER A 202 -0.86 -17.33 1.90
CA SER A 202 0.44 -17.13 2.56
C SER A 202 0.81 -15.65 2.65
N VAL A 203 0.67 -14.89 1.55
CA VAL A 203 0.91 -13.43 1.53
C VAL A 203 -0.02 -12.71 2.50
N ALA A 204 -1.32 -13.02 2.45
CA ALA A 204 -2.31 -12.38 3.31
C ALA A 204 -2.12 -12.74 4.79
N SER A 205 -1.77 -13.99 5.10
CA SER A 205 -1.45 -14.41 6.47
C SER A 205 -0.20 -13.72 7.00
N LEU A 206 0.81 -13.52 6.14
CA LEU A 206 2.02 -12.80 6.49
C LEU A 206 1.72 -11.31 6.73
N ALA A 207 0.85 -10.72 5.93
CA ALA A 207 0.38 -9.34 6.12
C ALA A 207 -0.40 -9.18 7.44
N ALA A 208 -1.28 -10.12 7.75
CA ALA A 208 -2.02 -10.16 9.01
C ALA A 208 -1.08 -10.31 10.23
N ALA A 209 -0.07 -11.17 10.12
CA ALA A 209 0.95 -11.34 11.16
C ALA A 209 1.82 -10.09 11.32
N ALA A 210 2.04 -9.33 10.26
CA ALA A 210 2.83 -8.09 10.27
C ALA A 210 2.06 -6.88 10.82
N LEU A 211 0.75 -6.95 11.04
CA LEU A 211 -0.02 -5.87 11.67
C LEU A 211 0.58 -5.49 13.04
N PRO A 212 0.52 -4.22 13.44
CA PRO A 212 0.94 -3.82 14.77
C PRO A 212 0.10 -4.49 15.86
N GLY A 213 0.67 -4.64 17.06
CA GLY A 213 0.03 -5.36 18.17
C GLY A 213 -1.40 -4.90 18.46
N TRP A 214 -1.62 -3.58 18.53
CA TRP A 214 -2.92 -2.99 18.75
C TRP A 214 -3.96 -3.37 17.68
N ALA A 215 -3.55 -3.43 16.41
CA ALA A 215 -4.46 -3.82 15.32
C ALA A 215 -4.79 -5.31 15.37
N ARG A 216 -3.82 -6.17 15.66
CA ARG A 216 -4.05 -7.61 15.88
C ARG A 216 -5.04 -7.84 17.03
N GLU A 217 -4.89 -7.12 18.13
CA GLU A 217 -5.80 -7.19 19.27
C GLU A 217 -7.22 -6.79 18.90
N MET A 218 -7.41 -5.72 18.12
CA MET A 218 -8.72 -5.32 17.61
C MET A 218 -9.36 -6.42 16.75
N TYR A 219 -8.56 -7.12 15.93
CA TYR A 219 -9.03 -8.27 15.15
C TYR A 219 -9.29 -9.53 15.99
N GLY A 220 -8.90 -9.55 17.26
CA GLY A 220 -8.97 -10.71 18.15
C GLY A 220 -7.91 -11.76 17.82
N TRP A 221 -6.81 -11.37 17.19
CA TRP A 221 -5.70 -12.25 16.87
C TRP A 221 -4.65 -12.19 17.97
N PRO A 222 -4.36 -13.30 18.66
CA PRO A 222 -3.49 -13.25 19.81
C PRO A 222 -2.03 -12.99 19.44
N SER A 223 -1.38 -12.17 20.25
CA SER A 223 0.08 -12.02 20.22
C SER A 223 0.71 -13.07 21.15
N ILE A 224 1.42 -14.03 20.57
CA ILE A 224 2.15 -15.05 21.35
C ILE A 224 3.63 -14.63 21.50
N PRO A 225 4.31 -15.04 22.57
CA PRO A 225 5.74 -14.77 22.71
C PRO A 225 6.55 -15.21 21.49
N GLY A 226 7.38 -14.32 20.96
CA GLY A 226 8.20 -14.61 19.76
C GLY A 226 7.49 -14.41 18.43
N HIS A 227 6.21 -13.99 18.44
CA HIS A 227 5.44 -13.70 17.22
C HIS A 227 6.19 -12.79 16.26
N ASP A 228 6.67 -11.63 16.73
CA ASP A 228 7.32 -10.64 15.87
C ASP A 228 8.61 -11.18 15.25
N ARG A 229 9.44 -11.90 16.02
CA ARG A 229 10.65 -12.53 15.50
C ARG A 229 10.36 -13.59 14.42
N LEU A 230 9.28 -14.34 14.59
CA LEU A 230 8.86 -15.33 13.59
C LEU A 230 8.36 -14.65 12.33
N THR A 231 7.57 -13.59 12.50
CA THR A 231 7.06 -12.77 11.39
C THR A 231 8.19 -12.13 10.61
N ASP A 232 9.19 -11.54 11.29
CA ASP A 232 10.36 -10.93 10.64
C ASP A 232 11.15 -11.96 9.81
N ARG A 233 11.40 -13.15 10.36
CA ARG A 233 12.06 -14.23 9.62
C ARG A 233 11.25 -14.65 8.39
N ALA A 234 9.94 -14.71 8.50
CA ALA A 234 9.07 -15.06 7.38
C ALA A 234 9.03 -13.95 6.32
N LEU A 235 9.03 -12.68 6.71
CA LEU A 235 9.14 -11.53 5.80
C LEU A 235 10.49 -11.52 5.06
N ILE A 236 11.59 -11.73 5.76
CA ILE A 236 12.94 -11.86 5.16
C ILE A 236 12.94 -13.00 4.15
N ALA A 237 12.49 -14.18 4.56
CA ALA A 237 12.46 -15.35 3.67
C ALA A 237 11.55 -15.11 2.45
N PHE A 238 10.41 -14.46 2.62
CA PHE A 238 9.52 -14.09 1.51
C PHE A 238 10.23 -13.18 0.52
N ARG A 239 10.81 -12.08 1.00
CA ARG A 239 11.52 -11.11 0.18
C ARG A 239 12.70 -11.73 -0.55
N ASP A 240 13.56 -12.47 0.16
CA ASP A 240 14.74 -13.12 -0.42
C ASP A 240 14.39 -14.12 -1.52
N ASN A 241 13.33 -14.90 -1.32
CA ASN A 241 12.87 -15.83 -2.34
C ASN A 241 12.26 -15.08 -3.54
N ALA A 242 11.48 -14.01 -3.29
CA ALA A 242 10.92 -13.19 -4.35
C ALA A 242 12.02 -12.51 -5.18
N LEU A 243 13.07 -11.99 -4.56
CA LEU A 243 14.19 -11.35 -5.25
C LEU A 243 14.99 -12.31 -6.16
N ARG A 244 14.94 -13.64 -5.91
CA ARG A 244 15.54 -14.65 -6.78
C ARG A 244 14.74 -14.91 -8.04
N LEU A 245 13.45 -14.51 -8.06
CA LEU A 245 12.62 -14.65 -9.25
C LEU A 245 12.99 -13.60 -10.30
N PRO A 246 12.89 -13.93 -11.61
CA PRO A 246 12.98 -12.93 -12.66
C PRO A 246 12.00 -11.78 -12.45
N GLU A 247 12.38 -10.58 -12.83
CA GLU A 247 11.55 -9.37 -12.66
C GLU A 247 10.16 -9.53 -13.28
N VAL A 248 10.07 -10.23 -14.41
CA VAL A 248 8.80 -10.54 -15.10
C VAL A 248 7.81 -11.33 -14.23
N MET A 249 8.28 -12.05 -13.22
CA MET A 249 7.43 -12.84 -12.32
C MET A 249 7.07 -12.09 -11.03
N ARG A 250 7.86 -11.11 -10.63
CA ARG A 250 7.67 -10.39 -9.35
C ARG A 250 7.03 -9.01 -9.49
N LEU A 251 7.14 -8.37 -10.66
CA LEU A 251 6.52 -7.08 -10.92
C LEU A 251 5.37 -7.23 -11.93
N SER A 252 4.28 -6.49 -11.69
CA SER A 252 3.18 -6.45 -12.65
C SER A 252 3.65 -5.91 -14.01
N PRO A 253 3.01 -6.33 -15.11
CA PRO A 253 3.33 -5.80 -16.44
C PRO A 253 3.25 -4.26 -16.49
N TYR A 254 2.26 -3.68 -15.81
CA TYR A 254 2.07 -2.24 -15.74
C TYR A 254 3.23 -1.53 -15.01
N LEU A 255 3.63 -2.03 -13.83
CA LEU A 255 4.74 -1.47 -13.06
C LEU A 255 6.05 -1.53 -13.86
N ARG A 256 6.33 -2.65 -14.53
CA ARG A 256 7.53 -2.80 -15.38
C ARG A 256 7.54 -1.80 -16.54
N ALA A 257 6.40 -1.62 -17.21
CA ALA A 257 6.29 -0.66 -18.32
C ALA A 257 6.56 0.76 -17.84
N LYS A 258 5.91 1.20 -16.75
CA LYS A 258 6.09 2.55 -16.20
C LYS A 258 7.50 2.80 -15.69
N ARG A 259 8.12 1.82 -15.05
CA ARG A 259 9.52 1.92 -14.62
C ARG A 259 10.49 2.05 -15.80
N ALA A 260 10.32 1.24 -16.84
CA ALA A 260 11.15 1.33 -18.03
C ALA A 260 10.96 2.68 -18.75
N GLU A 261 9.74 3.22 -18.83
CA GLU A 261 9.47 4.57 -19.36
C GLU A 261 10.22 5.66 -18.58
N ALA A 262 10.20 5.59 -17.24
CA ALA A 262 10.89 6.54 -16.37
C ALA A 262 12.42 6.49 -16.53
N GLU A 263 12.99 5.27 -16.61
CA GLU A 263 14.44 5.06 -16.82
C GLU A 263 14.93 5.59 -18.19
N HIS A 264 14.06 5.60 -19.21
CA HIS A 264 14.39 6.15 -20.54
C HIS A 264 14.22 7.69 -20.63
N ALA A 265 13.45 8.28 -19.73
CA ALA A 265 13.16 9.72 -19.70
C ALA A 265 14.14 10.51 -18.80
N SER A 266 14.93 9.84 -17.98
CA SER A 266 15.97 10.42 -17.11
C SER A 266 17.34 10.45 -17.80
#